data_064124f0f27b121f1ff6913196ff63f8
#
_entry.id   064124f0f27b121f1ff6913196ff63f8
#
_cell.length_a   1.000
_cell.length_b   1.000
_cell.length_c   1.000
_cell.angle_alpha   90.00
_cell.angle_beta   90.00
_cell.angle_gamma   90.00
#
_symmetry.space_group_name_H-M   'P 1'
#
loop_
_entity.id
_entity.type
_entity.pdbx_description
1 polymer ?
#
loop_
_entity_poly.entity_id
_entity_poly.type
_entity_poly.pdbx_seq_one_letter_code
_entity_poly.pdbx_strand_id
1 'polypeptide(L)'
;MIQYKRCSEVNIDLVYEAFKDGFSDYIIKMEVSKGDFIHRFLGPEGNLLEHSFLALDGDKSVGVILGGIKDYESIKTMRCGTLAVHPNYRGIGVSQKLFELHKEEAIQHGCKQLFLEVIVGNDRAIHFYNKLGYEKVYDLSYYNLNDLTKIMNKDCKDIEVKLLEFPTFKDEIQKWLNFHINWQNDVDYIEQTNNVFYGAYVTNDLKGSLCVNEQGKISFIFVDKDYRNIGVGMKLLQVAREELHLSSLSIGFPNSNL
;
A
#
# COMPACT_ATOMS: atom_id res chain seq x y z
N MET A 1 18.39 18.40 23.69
CA MET A 1 18.73 16.96 23.52
C MET A 1 17.51 16.26 22.99
N ILE A 2 17.64 15.54 21.88
CA ILE A 2 16.49 14.88 21.25
C ILE A 2 16.06 13.66 22.07
N GLN A 3 14.79 13.63 22.44
CA GLN A 3 14.14 12.53 23.12
C GLN A 3 13.38 11.68 22.11
N TYR A 4 13.28 10.38 22.38
CA TYR A 4 12.55 9.44 21.54
C TYR A 4 11.47 8.77 22.38
N LYS A 5 10.22 8.82 21.91
CA LYS A 5 9.06 8.25 22.61
C LYS A 5 8.27 7.34 21.67
N ARG A 6 7.57 6.39 22.24
CA ARG A 6 6.58 5.59 21.48
C ARG A 6 5.40 6.48 21.11
N CYS A 7 4.91 6.36 19.88
CA CYS A 7 3.81 7.21 19.39
C CYS A 7 2.50 7.01 20.18
N SER A 8 2.29 5.84 20.79
CA SER A 8 1.15 5.58 21.68
C SER A 8 1.22 6.33 23.02
N GLU A 9 2.37 6.90 23.39
CA GLU A 9 2.60 7.61 24.66
C GLU A 9 2.51 9.13 24.51
N VAL A 10 2.21 9.63 23.31
CA VAL A 10 2.16 11.06 23.00
C VAL A 10 0.84 11.45 22.33
N ASN A 11 0.55 12.77 22.31
CA ASN A 11 -0.60 13.26 21.57
C ASN A 11 -0.38 13.00 20.08
N ILE A 12 -1.43 12.49 19.41
CA ILE A 12 -1.46 12.23 17.96
C ILE A 12 -1.15 13.48 17.13
N ASP A 13 -1.42 14.68 17.66
CA ASP A 13 -1.08 15.93 16.99
C ASP A 13 0.43 16.05 16.72
N LEU A 14 1.27 15.66 17.70
CA LEU A 14 2.73 15.68 17.56
C LEU A 14 3.21 14.68 16.51
N VAL A 15 2.55 13.51 16.41
CA VAL A 15 2.86 12.50 15.40
C VAL A 15 2.54 13.02 14.01
N TYR A 16 1.36 13.64 13.85
CA TYR A 16 0.93 14.25 12.59
C TYR A 16 1.82 15.43 12.18
N GLU A 17 2.20 16.31 13.12
CA GLU A 17 3.10 17.43 12.86
C GLU A 17 4.47 16.92 12.35
N ALA A 18 5.06 15.92 13.01
CA ALA A 18 6.31 15.32 12.56
C ALA A 18 6.21 14.74 11.16
N PHE A 19 5.09 14.09 10.84
CA PHE A 19 4.80 13.60 9.49
C PHE A 19 4.74 14.76 8.50
N LYS A 20 3.89 15.75 8.73
CA LYS A 20 3.67 16.89 7.86
C LYS A 20 4.97 17.68 7.60
N ASP A 21 5.69 18.02 8.66
CA ASP A 21 6.92 18.80 8.57
C ASP A 21 8.05 18.01 7.90
N GLY A 22 8.12 16.70 8.17
CA GLY A 22 9.13 15.84 7.58
C GLY A 22 8.96 15.61 6.08
N PHE A 23 7.74 15.75 5.57
CA PHE A 23 7.41 15.68 4.13
C PHE A 23 7.25 17.04 3.45
N SER A 24 7.54 18.14 4.13
CA SER A 24 7.35 19.50 3.58
C SER A 24 8.14 19.79 2.30
N ASP A 25 9.27 19.11 2.10
CA ASP A 25 10.14 19.21 0.91
C ASP A 25 10.24 17.90 0.11
N TYR A 26 9.21 17.04 0.24
CA TYR A 26 9.24 15.74 -0.42
C TYR A 26 9.07 15.86 -1.93
N ILE A 27 9.66 14.92 -2.68
CA ILE A 27 9.66 14.92 -4.17
C ILE A 27 8.25 14.87 -4.78
N ILE A 28 7.27 14.35 -4.04
CA ILE A 28 5.86 14.43 -4.38
C ILE A 28 5.16 15.25 -3.31
N LYS A 29 4.37 16.24 -3.73
CA LYS A 29 3.61 17.08 -2.80
C LYS A 29 2.67 16.20 -1.96
N MET A 30 2.87 16.21 -0.65
CA MET A 30 2.10 15.43 0.32
C MET A 30 1.17 16.36 1.10
N GLU A 31 0.00 16.65 0.53
CA GLU A 31 -1.06 17.40 1.22
C GLU A 31 -2.06 16.41 1.81
N VAL A 32 -1.80 15.98 3.03
CA VAL A 32 -2.63 15.03 3.77
C VAL A 32 -3.21 15.74 4.98
N SER A 33 -4.53 15.80 5.11
CA SER A 33 -5.17 16.33 6.32
C SER A 33 -4.91 15.41 7.53
N LYS A 34 -5.05 15.93 8.76
CA LYS A 34 -4.92 15.10 9.96
C LYS A 34 -5.93 13.95 9.98
N GLY A 35 -7.16 14.22 9.52
CA GLY A 35 -8.20 13.19 9.41
C GLY A 35 -7.80 12.08 8.43
N ASP A 36 -7.31 12.44 7.25
CA ASP A 36 -6.84 11.47 6.25
C ASP A 36 -5.59 10.73 6.73
N PHE A 37 -4.69 11.41 7.45
CA PHE A 37 -3.53 10.76 8.06
C PHE A 37 -3.97 9.66 9.03
N ILE A 38 -4.86 9.95 9.96
CA ILE A 38 -5.35 8.98 10.92
C ILE A 38 -6.10 7.85 10.20
N HIS A 39 -7.05 8.20 9.33
CA HIS A 39 -7.91 7.23 8.66
C HIS A 39 -7.11 6.29 7.74
N ARG A 40 -6.14 6.81 7.00
CA ARG A 40 -5.39 6.04 6.01
C ARG A 40 -4.16 5.36 6.58
N PHE A 41 -3.27 6.13 7.25
CA PHE A 41 -1.98 5.59 7.69
C PHE A 41 -2.09 4.69 8.92
N LEU A 42 -3.00 5.01 9.86
CA LEU A 42 -3.26 4.19 11.05
C LEU A 42 -4.41 3.20 10.87
N GLY A 43 -5.10 3.24 9.74
CA GLY A 43 -6.13 2.28 9.34
C GLY A 43 -5.55 1.24 8.38
N PRO A 44 -6.04 1.19 7.12
CA PRO A 44 -5.71 0.12 6.18
C PRO A 44 -4.21 -0.01 5.85
N GLU A 45 -3.40 1.06 5.95
CA GLU A 45 -1.94 0.93 5.78
C GLU A 45 -1.27 0.13 6.90
N GLY A 46 -1.99 -0.17 8.00
CA GLY A 46 -1.56 -1.09 9.05
C GLY A 46 -0.43 -0.57 9.93
N ASN A 47 -0.18 0.75 9.98
CA ASN A 47 0.75 1.30 10.96
C ASN A 47 0.07 1.41 12.32
N LEU A 48 0.76 1.01 13.37
CA LEU A 48 0.29 1.00 14.73
C LEU A 48 1.12 1.95 15.60
N LEU A 49 0.47 2.79 16.40
CA LEU A 49 1.16 3.77 17.25
C LEU A 49 2.07 3.10 18.28
N GLU A 50 1.72 1.90 18.75
CA GLU A 50 2.52 1.07 19.64
C GLU A 50 3.80 0.52 18.99
N HIS A 51 3.88 0.45 17.67
CA HIS A 51 5.07 0.02 16.92
C HIS A 51 5.77 1.18 16.21
N SER A 52 5.42 2.42 16.59
CA SER A 52 5.88 3.64 15.96
C SER A 52 6.59 4.54 16.97
N PHE A 53 7.55 5.34 16.50
CA PHE A 53 8.34 6.19 17.38
C PHE A 53 8.43 7.62 16.87
N LEU A 54 8.46 8.57 17.83
CA LEU A 54 8.54 10.00 17.63
C LEU A 54 9.86 10.55 18.23
N ALA A 55 10.50 11.44 17.50
CA ALA A 55 11.64 12.23 17.98
C ALA A 55 11.18 13.64 18.34
N LEU A 56 11.55 14.10 19.53
CA LEU A 56 11.17 15.40 20.10
C LEU A 56 12.42 16.19 20.48
N ASP A 57 12.44 17.50 20.19
CA ASP A 57 13.39 18.47 20.73
C ASP A 57 12.61 19.45 21.61
N GLY A 58 12.66 19.23 22.94
CA GLY A 58 11.70 19.83 23.87
C GLY A 58 10.27 19.40 23.52
N ASP A 59 9.40 20.39 23.29
CA ASP A 59 8.01 20.16 22.93
C ASP A 59 7.79 20.04 21.40
N LYS A 60 8.83 20.26 20.60
CA LYS A 60 8.73 20.22 19.14
C LYS A 60 8.94 18.82 18.60
N SER A 61 8.00 18.32 17.81
CA SER A 61 8.16 17.09 17.05
C SER A 61 9.10 17.31 15.85
N VAL A 62 10.15 16.47 15.72
CA VAL A 62 11.21 16.67 14.74
C VAL A 62 11.44 15.47 13.81
N GLY A 63 10.78 14.35 14.10
CA GLY A 63 10.86 13.17 13.25
C GLY A 63 9.94 12.06 13.75
N VAL A 64 9.51 11.21 12.84
CA VAL A 64 8.61 10.08 13.11
C VAL A 64 8.98 8.88 12.24
N ILE A 65 8.88 7.70 12.83
CA ILE A 65 8.84 6.43 12.09
C ILE A 65 7.54 5.71 12.43
N LEU A 66 6.76 5.37 11.41
CA LEU A 66 5.55 4.57 11.56
C LEU A 66 5.85 3.13 11.17
N GLY A 67 5.42 2.20 12.01
CA GLY A 67 5.61 0.78 11.81
C GLY A 67 4.34 -0.02 12.00
N GLY A 68 4.24 -1.12 11.27
CA GLY A 68 3.16 -2.10 11.41
C GLY A 68 3.71 -3.51 11.25
N ILE A 69 3.11 -4.46 11.94
CA ILE A 69 3.52 -5.87 11.95
C ILE A 69 2.37 -6.72 11.43
N LYS A 70 2.65 -7.58 10.46
CA LYS A 70 1.75 -8.65 10.01
C LYS A 70 2.51 -9.82 9.41
N ASP A 71 1.81 -10.91 9.16
CA ASP A 71 2.31 -11.95 8.29
C ASP A 71 2.13 -11.50 6.83
N TYR A 72 3.26 -11.27 6.15
CA TYR A 72 3.32 -10.83 4.78
C TYR A 72 4.09 -11.85 3.95
N GLU A 73 3.42 -12.43 2.96
CA GLU A 73 3.96 -13.57 2.19
C GLU A 73 4.44 -14.73 3.08
N SER A 74 3.65 -15.04 4.12
CA SER A 74 3.94 -16.08 5.12
C SER A 74 5.18 -15.81 6.00
N ILE A 75 5.69 -14.59 6.01
CA ILE A 75 6.81 -14.16 6.84
C ILE A 75 6.33 -13.09 7.82
N LYS A 76 6.55 -13.28 9.11
CA LYS A 76 6.25 -12.23 10.10
C LYS A 76 7.14 -11.01 9.84
N THR A 77 6.54 -9.97 9.32
CA THR A 77 7.21 -8.80 8.75
C THR A 77 6.83 -7.53 9.51
N MET A 78 7.83 -6.69 9.79
CA MET A 78 7.61 -5.31 10.21
C MET A 78 7.86 -4.36 9.04
N ARG A 79 6.84 -3.60 8.65
CA ARG A 79 6.95 -2.57 7.61
C ARG A 79 7.32 -1.23 8.22
N CYS A 80 8.28 -0.54 7.60
CA CYS A 80 8.44 0.90 7.78
C CYS A 80 7.50 1.61 6.82
N GLY A 81 6.33 2.02 7.30
CA GLY A 81 5.31 2.70 6.50
C GLY A 81 5.65 4.17 6.24
N THR A 82 6.40 4.78 7.15
CA THR A 82 6.87 6.16 7.04
C THR A 82 8.15 6.33 7.85
N LEU A 83 9.13 7.03 7.30
CA LEU A 83 10.24 7.61 8.04
C LEU A 83 10.44 9.04 7.57
N ALA A 84 10.09 9.99 8.42
CA ALA A 84 10.14 11.41 8.11
C ALA A 84 10.90 12.17 9.19
N VAL A 85 11.77 13.10 8.78
CA VAL A 85 12.54 13.98 9.67
C VAL A 85 12.46 15.40 9.15
N HIS A 86 12.12 16.32 10.05
CA HIS A 86 12.07 17.75 9.76
C HIS A 86 13.38 18.22 9.10
N PRO A 87 13.34 18.99 8.00
CA PRO A 87 14.52 19.36 7.21
C PRO A 87 15.71 19.85 8.03
N ASN A 88 15.46 20.71 9.02
CA ASN A 88 16.51 21.30 9.89
C ASN A 88 17.14 20.31 10.89
N TYR A 89 16.58 19.11 11.02
CA TYR A 89 17.06 18.07 11.94
C TYR A 89 17.66 16.87 11.21
N ARG A 90 17.87 17.01 9.90
CA ARG A 90 18.54 15.97 9.09
C ARG A 90 20.06 16.04 9.24
N GLY A 91 20.72 14.93 8.98
CA GLY A 91 22.18 14.84 9.03
C GLY A 91 22.80 14.74 10.44
N ILE A 92 21.98 14.82 11.51
CA ILE A 92 22.42 14.73 12.91
C ILE A 92 22.03 13.42 13.61
N GLY A 93 21.67 12.38 12.83
CA GLY A 93 21.42 11.02 13.34
C GLY A 93 19.98 10.70 13.73
N VAL A 94 19.01 11.64 13.60
CA VAL A 94 17.60 11.40 14.01
C VAL A 94 16.98 10.21 13.30
N SER A 95 17.10 10.15 11.95
CA SER A 95 16.55 9.04 11.17
C SER A 95 17.20 7.71 11.52
N GLN A 96 18.51 7.71 11.80
CA GLN A 96 19.22 6.50 12.20
C GLN A 96 18.69 5.97 13.53
N LYS A 97 18.52 6.86 14.53
CA LYS A 97 18.02 6.44 15.84
C LYS A 97 16.57 5.97 15.80
N LEU A 98 15.72 6.65 15.04
CA LEU A 98 14.34 6.18 14.80
C LEU A 98 14.31 4.79 14.15
N PHE A 99 15.18 4.56 13.18
CA PHE A 99 15.28 3.26 12.53
C PHE A 99 15.84 2.17 13.44
N GLU A 100 16.83 2.48 14.31
CA GLU A 100 17.32 1.55 15.33
C GLU A 100 16.19 1.08 16.25
N LEU A 101 15.35 2.01 16.75
CA LEU A 101 14.17 1.68 17.56
C LEU A 101 13.18 0.79 16.82
N HIS A 102 12.92 1.10 15.54
CA HIS A 102 12.07 0.29 14.69
C HIS A 102 12.61 -1.14 14.49
N LYS A 103 13.91 -1.27 14.30
CA LYS A 103 14.57 -2.59 14.19
C LYS A 103 14.53 -3.36 15.51
N GLU A 104 14.78 -2.69 16.63
CA GLU A 104 14.68 -3.28 17.97
C GLU A 104 13.26 -3.78 18.24
N GLU A 105 12.24 -2.99 17.88
CA GLU A 105 10.82 -3.37 17.98
C GLU A 105 10.50 -4.61 17.16
N ALA A 106 10.99 -4.68 15.92
CA ALA A 106 10.82 -5.85 15.07
C ALA A 106 11.43 -7.12 15.68
N ILE A 107 12.63 -7.01 16.24
CA ILE A 107 13.33 -8.12 16.90
C ILE A 107 12.53 -8.59 18.13
N GLN A 108 12.08 -7.66 18.99
CA GLN A 108 11.32 -7.97 20.19
C GLN A 108 10.01 -8.71 19.87
N HIS A 109 9.39 -8.37 18.74
CA HIS A 109 8.16 -9.03 18.27
C HIS A 109 8.41 -10.28 17.43
N GLY A 110 9.66 -10.71 17.27
CA GLY A 110 10.02 -11.92 16.55
C GLY A 110 9.82 -11.83 15.03
N CYS A 111 9.82 -10.63 14.46
CA CYS A 111 9.79 -10.43 13.02
C CYS A 111 11.04 -11.02 12.37
N LYS A 112 10.87 -11.61 11.19
CA LYS A 112 11.94 -12.22 10.41
C LYS A 112 12.35 -11.39 9.21
N GLN A 113 11.56 -10.36 8.92
CA GLN A 113 11.76 -9.47 7.79
C GLN A 113 11.43 -8.02 8.20
N LEU A 114 12.22 -7.08 7.66
CA LEU A 114 11.87 -5.66 7.59
C LEU A 114 11.55 -5.33 6.14
N PHE A 115 10.48 -4.58 5.92
CA PHE A 115 9.99 -4.24 4.58
C PHE A 115 9.67 -2.76 4.47
N LEU A 116 9.90 -2.18 3.30
CA LEU A 116 9.46 -0.83 2.96
C LEU A 116 9.28 -0.67 1.45
N GLU A 117 8.59 0.37 1.09
CA GLU A 117 8.46 0.83 -0.29
C GLU A 117 9.00 2.26 -0.38
N VAL A 118 9.80 2.55 -1.41
CA VAL A 118 10.40 3.87 -1.62
C VAL A 118 10.25 4.30 -3.07
N ILE A 119 9.92 5.59 -3.28
CA ILE A 119 9.74 6.16 -4.61
C ILE A 119 11.10 6.25 -5.33
N VAL A 120 11.14 5.80 -6.58
CA VAL A 120 12.29 5.99 -7.48
C VAL A 120 12.56 7.49 -7.64
N GLY A 121 13.83 7.88 -7.51
CA GLY A 121 14.25 9.29 -7.49
C GLY A 121 14.41 9.88 -6.08
N ASN A 122 13.96 9.17 -5.02
CA ASN A 122 14.32 9.53 -3.66
C ASN A 122 15.68 8.91 -3.26
N ASP A 123 16.74 9.32 -3.98
CA ASP A 123 18.08 8.74 -3.85
C ASP A 123 18.64 8.83 -2.42
N ARG A 124 18.27 9.89 -1.70
CA ARG A 124 18.66 10.05 -0.29
C ARG A 124 18.10 8.91 0.58
N ALA A 125 16.82 8.57 0.44
CA ALA A 125 16.21 7.50 1.18
C ALA A 125 16.73 6.13 0.72
N ILE A 126 16.85 5.91 -0.58
CA ILE A 126 17.40 4.67 -1.16
C ILE A 126 18.82 4.43 -0.61
N HIS A 127 19.68 5.44 -0.63
CA HIS A 127 21.04 5.34 -0.11
C HIS A 127 21.06 5.06 1.42
N PHE A 128 20.14 5.70 2.17
CA PHE A 128 19.99 5.47 3.60
C PHE A 128 19.63 4.01 3.90
N TYR A 129 18.62 3.46 3.23
CA TYR A 129 18.18 2.09 3.44
C TYR A 129 19.21 1.05 2.96
N ASN A 130 19.89 1.29 1.85
CA ASN A 130 20.97 0.41 1.39
C ASN A 130 22.11 0.31 2.42
N LYS A 131 22.47 1.43 3.09
CA LYS A 131 23.46 1.41 4.18
C LYS A 131 23.01 0.61 5.41
N LEU A 132 21.70 0.47 5.59
CA LEU A 132 21.11 -0.33 6.68
C LEU A 132 20.91 -1.80 6.31
N GLY A 133 21.34 -2.21 5.12
CA GLY A 133 21.30 -3.60 4.65
C GLY A 133 20.01 -3.98 3.93
N TYR A 134 19.19 -3.01 3.52
CA TYR A 134 18.06 -3.30 2.64
C TYR A 134 18.52 -3.56 1.22
N GLU A 135 17.88 -4.51 0.58
CA GLU A 135 18.08 -4.85 -0.81
C GLU A 135 16.77 -4.63 -1.58
N LYS A 136 16.87 -4.12 -2.81
CA LYS A 136 15.71 -3.98 -3.68
C LYS A 136 15.32 -5.36 -4.20
N VAL A 137 14.08 -5.77 -3.91
CA VAL A 137 13.53 -7.07 -4.34
C VAL A 137 12.51 -6.92 -5.48
N TYR A 138 11.79 -5.80 -5.53
CA TYR A 138 10.75 -5.55 -6.53
C TYR A 138 10.80 -4.11 -7.03
N ASP A 139 10.33 -3.91 -8.27
CA ASP A 139 9.92 -2.61 -8.79
C ASP A 139 8.39 -2.53 -8.81
N LEU A 140 7.84 -1.44 -8.29
CA LEU A 140 6.40 -1.15 -8.36
C LEU A 140 6.17 -0.15 -9.49
N SER A 141 5.25 -0.48 -10.40
CA SER A 141 4.81 0.42 -11.46
C SER A 141 3.38 0.87 -11.22
N TYR A 142 3.15 2.16 -11.42
CA TYR A 142 1.83 2.77 -11.30
C TYR A 142 1.35 3.24 -12.66
N TYR A 143 0.12 2.87 -13.03
CA TYR A 143 -0.50 3.22 -14.30
C TYR A 143 -1.81 3.94 -14.06
N ASN A 144 -2.08 4.94 -14.89
CA ASN A 144 -3.33 5.67 -14.89
C ASN A 144 -3.93 5.66 -16.29
N LEU A 145 -5.23 5.44 -16.39
CA LEU A 145 -6.02 5.55 -17.59
C LEU A 145 -7.12 6.60 -17.38
N ASN A 146 -6.93 7.79 -17.93
CA ASN A 146 -7.86 8.91 -17.80
C ASN A 146 -8.90 8.96 -18.93
N ASP A 147 -8.66 8.23 -20.02
CA ASP A 147 -9.58 8.12 -21.15
C ASP A 147 -10.14 6.71 -21.21
N LEU A 148 -11.29 6.50 -20.57
CA LEU A 148 -11.96 5.21 -20.50
C LEU A 148 -12.70 4.83 -21.78
N THR A 149 -12.71 5.67 -22.83
CA THR A 149 -13.24 5.30 -24.15
C THR A 149 -12.41 4.19 -24.80
N LYS A 150 -11.16 4.03 -24.36
CA LYS A 150 -10.27 2.94 -24.77
C LYS A 150 -10.66 1.57 -24.22
N ILE A 151 -11.50 1.53 -23.17
CA ILE A 151 -12.15 0.30 -22.72
C ILE A 151 -13.29 0.02 -23.70
N MET A 152 -12.94 -0.69 -24.76
CA MET A 152 -13.89 -0.98 -25.84
C MET A 152 -14.98 -1.95 -25.38
N ASN A 153 -16.21 -1.67 -25.80
CA ASN A 153 -17.31 -2.64 -25.72
C ASN A 153 -17.01 -3.81 -26.66
N LYS A 154 -16.31 -4.81 -26.17
CA LYS A 154 -16.22 -6.11 -26.81
C LYS A 154 -17.47 -6.90 -26.42
N ASP A 155 -18.27 -7.27 -27.40
CA ASP A 155 -19.39 -8.19 -27.17
C ASP A 155 -18.82 -9.58 -26.88
N CYS A 156 -18.57 -9.86 -25.61
CA CYS A 156 -18.11 -11.16 -25.13
C CYS A 156 -19.32 -11.91 -24.58
N LYS A 157 -20.15 -12.50 -25.49
CA LYS A 157 -21.45 -13.12 -25.18
C LYS A 157 -21.36 -14.25 -24.15
N ASP A 158 -20.19 -14.88 -24.02
CA ASP A 158 -19.99 -16.06 -23.17
C ASP A 158 -19.36 -15.71 -21.81
N ILE A 159 -19.20 -14.41 -21.51
CA ILE A 159 -18.60 -13.93 -20.24
C ILE A 159 -19.67 -13.18 -19.44
N GLU A 160 -20.09 -13.77 -18.34
CA GLU A 160 -20.97 -13.15 -17.36
C GLU A 160 -20.13 -12.53 -16.22
N VAL A 161 -20.40 -11.27 -15.87
CA VAL A 161 -19.76 -10.61 -14.72
C VAL A 161 -20.78 -10.41 -13.62
N LYS A 162 -20.42 -10.81 -12.39
CA LYS A 162 -21.25 -10.70 -11.19
C LYS A 162 -20.47 -10.07 -10.04
N LEU A 163 -21.17 -9.42 -9.12
CA LEU A 163 -20.62 -9.03 -7.84
C LEU A 163 -20.20 -10.27 -7.04
N LEU A 164 -19.08 -10.16 -6.35
CA LEU A 164 -18.60 -11.16 -5.39
C LEU A 164 -18.65 -10.60 -3.97
N GLU A 165 -19.01 -11.44 -3.02
CA GLU A 165 -18.80 -11.16 -1.62
C GLU A 165 -17.31 -11.30 -1.28
N PHE A 166 -16.82 -10.50 -0.32
CA PHE A 166 -15.40 -10.52 0.07
C PHE A 166 -14.86 -11.92 0.44
N PRO A 167 -15.58 -12.78 1.20
CA PRO A 167 -15.10 -14.13 1.50
C PRO A 167 -14.84 -14.96 0.24
N THR A 168 -15.75 -14.92 -0.74
CA THR A 168 -15.58 -15.62 -2.02
C THR A 168 -14.38 -15.09 -2.79
N PHE A 169 -14.22 -13.75 -2.83
CA PHE A 169 -13.07 -13.11 -3.46
C PHE A 169 -11.75 -13.52 -2.79
N LYS A 170 -11.73 -13.56 -1.45
CA LYS A 170 -10.56 -13.97 -0.66
C LYS A 170 -10.14 -15.42 -0.95
N ASP A 171 -11.10 -16.33 -1.02
CA ASP A 171 -10.84 -17.74 -1.34
C ASP A 171 -10.29 -17.90 -2.77
N GLU A 172 -10.79 -17.11 -3.72
CA GLU A 172 -10.30 -17.13 -5.10
C GLU A 172 -8.88 -16.56 -5.21
N ILE A 173 -8.59 -15.45 -4.55
CA ILE A 173 -7.23 -14.89 -4.53
C ILE A 173 -6.22 -15.92 -4.02
N GLN A 174 -6.56 -16.67 -2.98
CA GLN A 174 -5.64 -17.68 -2.41
C GLN A 174 -5.24 -18.76 -3.41
N LYS A 175 -6.10 -19.09 -4.37
CA LYS A 175 -5.77 -20.05 -5.43
C LYS A 175 -4.71 -19.52 -6.42
N TRP A 176 -4.54 -18.20 -6.48
CA TRP A 176 -3.70 -17.51 -7.46
C TRP A 176 -2.46 -16.82 -6.86
N LEU A 177 -2.20 -17.02 -5.55
CA LEU A 177 -1.13 -16.35 -4.78
C LEU A 177 0.30 -16.85 -5.07
N ASN A 178 0.62 -17.21 -6.31
CA ASN A 178 2.03 -17.40 -6.72
C ASN A 178 2.69 -16.07 -7.15
N PHE A 179 2.08 -14.94 -6.84
CA PHE A 179 2.54 -13.62 -7.25
C PHE A 179 2.81 -12.76 -6.02
N HIS A 180 3.84 -11.94 -6.10
CA HIS A 180 4.06 -10.89 -5.12
C HIS A 180 2.94 -9.84 -5.22
N ILE A 181 2.31 -9.53 -4.10
CA ILE A 181 1.31 -8.46 -3.99
C ILE A 181 1.91 -7.39 -3.09
N ASN A 182 1.98 -6.15 -3.55
CA ASN A 182 2.49 -5.06 -2.73
C ASN A 182 1.65 -4.86 -1.46
N TRP A 183 2.25 -4.34 -0.42
CA TRP A 183 1.64 -4.21 0.90
C TRP A 183 0.25 -3.56 0.91
N GLN A 184 0.07 -2.52 0.08
CA GLN A 184 -1.18 -1.76 0.00
C GLN A 184 -2.28 -2.43 -0.85
N ASN A 185 -2.00 -3.56 -1.47
CA ASN A 185 -2.97 -4.35 -2.23
C ASN A 185 -3.14 -5.75 -1.63
N ASP A 186 -2.51 -6.02 -0.49
CA ASP A 186 -2.67 -7.28 0.23
C ASP A 186 -4.11 -7.44 0.76
N VAL A 187 -4.52 -8.68 0.98
CA VAL A 187 -5.89 -9.04 1.38
C VAL A 187 -6.33 -8.30 2.65
N ASP A 188 -5.43 -8.17 3.63
CA ASP A 188 -5.70 -7.46 4.89
C ASP A 188 -5.96 -5.95 4.67
N TYR A 189 -5.30 -5.35 3.69
CA TYR A 189 -5.54 -3.97 3.30
C TYR A 189 -6.87 -3.83 2.56
N ILE A 190 -7.14 -4.74 1.62
CA ILE A 190 -8.35 -4.74 0.80
C ILE A 190 -9.61 -4.89 1.67
N GLU A 191 -9.55 -5.73 2.71
CA GLU A 191 -10.67 -5.97 3.65
C GLU A 191 -11.09 -4.70 4.40
N GLN A 192 -10.14 -3.82 4.69
CA GLN A 192 -10.37 -2.58 5.47
C GLN A 192 -10.75 -1.37 4.62
N THR A 193 -10.82 -1.55 3.29
CA THR A 193 -11.11 -0.45 2.37
C THR A 193 -12.43 -0.67 1.63
N ASN A 194 -13.07 0.44 1.21
CA ASN A 194 -14.32 0.39 0.46
C ASN A 194 -14.04 -0.05 -0.98
N ASN A 195 -14.01 -1.35 -1.19
CA ASN A 195 -13.81 -1.96 -2.49
C ASN A 195 -15.06 -2.71 -2.95
N VAL A 196 -15.24 -2.77 -4.26
CA VAL A 196 -16.22 -3.60 -4.93
C VAL A 196 -15.49 -4.75 -5.62
N PHE A 197 -16.05 -5.94 -5.50
CA PHE A 197 -15.45 -7.17 -6.02
C PHE A 197 -16.32 -7.72 -7.15
N TYR A 198 -15.69 -8.00 -8.28
CA TYR A 198 -16.34 -8.58 -9.46
C TYR A 198 -15.69 -9.91 -9.82
N GLY A 199 -16.52 -10.88 -10.19
CA GLY A 199 -16.12 -12.15 -10.78
C GLY A 199 -16.59 -12.30 -12.22
N ALA A 200 -15.70 -12.70 -13.10
CA ALA A 200 -16.04 -13.04 -14.49
C ALA A 200 -16.16 -14.55 -14.65
N TYR A 201 -17.32 -14.99 -15.08
CA TYR A 201 -17.68 -16.39 -15.27
C TYR A 201 -17.71 -16.75 -16.75
N VAL A 202 -17.10 -17.87 -17.09
CA VAL A 202 -17.17 -18.50 -18.40
C VAL A 202 -17.70 -19.90 -18.21
N THR A 203 -18.79 -20.26 -18.85
CA THR A 203 -19.48 -21.56 -18.67
C THR A 203 -19.78 -21.88 -17.18
N ASN A 204 -20.19 -20.87 -16.41
CA ASN A 204 -20.46 -20.92 -14.97
C ASN A 204 -19.23 -21.09 -14.06
N ASP A 205 -18.02 -21.16 -14.58
CA ASP A 205 -16.78 -21.21 -13.80
C ASP A 205 -16.20 -19.81 -13.65
N LEU A 206 -15.74 -19.46 -12.45
CA LEU A 206 -15.03 -18.21 -12.19
C LEU A 206 -13.65 -18.24 -12.86
N LYS A 207 -13.40 -17.35 -13.82
CA LYS A 207 -12.17 -17.29 -14.63
C LYS A 207 -11.43 -15.96 -14.53
N GLY A 208 -11.97 -15.01 -13.80
CA GLY A 208 -11.30 -13.74 -13.53
C GLY A 208 -11.94 -13.00 -12.37
N SER A 209 -11.15 -12.18 -11.69
CA SER A 209 -11.60 -11.36 -10.57
C SER A 209 -11.03 -9.95 -10.64
N LEU A 210 -11.81 -8.99 -10.17
CA LEU A 210 -11.42 -7.58 -10.07
C LEU A 210 -11.82 -7.05 -8.70
N CYS A 211 -10.89 -6.34 -8.06
CA CYS A 211 -11.15 -5.52 -6.88
C CYS A 211 -10.85 -4.06 -7.25
N VAL A 212 -11.84 -3.21 -7.14
CA VAL A 212 -11.76 -1.79 -7.51
C VAL A 212 -12.61 -0.95 -6.58
N ASN A 213 -12.18 0.28 -6.28
CA ASN A 213 -12.98 1.22 -5.49
C ASN A 213 -13.75 2.21 -6.39
N GLU A 214 -14.64 3.01 -5.80
CA GLU A 214 -15.46 4.03 -6.49
C GLU A 214 -14.63 5.16 -7.14
N GLN A 215 -13.36 5.32 -6.77
CA GLN A 215 -12.43 6.27 -7.40
C GLN A 215 -11.67 5.65 -8.58
N GLY A 216 -11.95 4.38 -8.92
CA GLY A 216 -11.29 3.66 -9.99
C GLY A 216 -9.88 3.14 -9.66
N LYS A 217 -9.51 3.10 -8.38
CA LYS A 217 -8.27 2.44 -7.96
C LYS A 217 -8.49 0.93 -7.97
N ILE A 218 -7.76 0.24 -8.85
CA ILE A 218 -7.73 -1.21 -8.91
C ILE A 218 -6.69 -1.70 -7.91
N SER A 219 -7.14 -2.47 -6.92
CA SER A 219 -6.27 -3.14 -5.95
C SER A 219 -5.86 -4.53 -6.41
N PHE A 220 -6.70 -5.18 -7.22
CA PHE A 220 -6.42 -6.50 -7.75
C PHE A 220 -7.18 -6.73 -9.06
N ILE A 221 -6.51 -7.33 -10.04
CA ILE A 221 -7.13 -7.87 -11.25
C ILE A 221 -6.39 -9.14 -11.66
N PHE A 222 -7.14 -10.19 -11.89
CA PHE A 222 -6.61 -11.47 -12.34
C PHE A 222 -7.52 -12.10 -13.37
N VAL A 223 -6.89 -12.81 -14.32
CA VAL A 223 -7.57 -13.67 -15.30
C VAL A 223 -6.81 -14.98 -15.39
N ASP A 224 -7.52 -16.09 -15.27
CA ASP A 224 -6.97 -17.44 -15.47
C ASP A 224 -6.19 -17.48 -16.79
N LYS A 225 -4.98 -18.05 -16.75
CA LYS A 225 -4.03 -18.02 -17.87
C LYS A 225 -4.63 -18.54 -19.17
N ASP A 226 -5.48 -19.58 -19.08
CA ASP A 226 -6.09 -20.24 -20.23
C ASP A 226 -7.26 -19.42 -20.81
N TYR A 227 -7.69 -18.37 -20.10
CA TYR A 227 -8.78 -17.44 -20.46
C TYR A 227 -8.30 -16.01 -20.72
N ARG A 228 -6.97 -15.81 -20.82
CA ARG A 228 -6.40 -14.52 -21.22
C ARG A 228 -6.59 -14.28 -22.71
N ASN A 229 -6.56 -12.99 -23.09
CA ASN A 229 -6.68 -12.52 -24.48
C ASN A 229 -8.03 -12.79 -25.18
N ILE A 230 -9.02 -13.40 -24.51
CA ILE A 230 -10.37 -13.61 -25.04
C ILE A 230 -11.37 -12.55 -24.56
N GLY A 231 -10.92 -11.56 -23.77
CA GLY A 231 -11.74 -10.40 -23.36
C GLY A 231 -12.20 -10.40 -21.90
N VAL A 232 -11.86 -11.40 -21.08
CA VAL A 232 -12.32 -11.52 -19.67
C VAL A 232 -11.92 -10.28 -18.85
N GLY A 233 -10.67 -9.88 -18.87
CA GLY A 233 -10.22 -8.68 -18.13
C GLY A 233 -10.87 -7.39 -18.62
N MET A 234 -11.06 -7.27 -19.94
CA MET A 234 -11.74 -6.11 -20.52
C MET A 234 -13.20 -6.04 -20.08
N LYS A 235 -13.89 -7.18 -20.01
CA LYS A 235 -15.28 -7.26 -19.57
C LYS A 235 -15.44 -6.88 -18.10
N LEU A 236 -14.51 -7.32 -17.24
CA LEU A 236 -14.47 -6.90 -15.84
C LEU A 236 -14.36 -5.37 -15.71
N LEU A 237 -13.38 -4.76 -16.41
CA LEU A 237 -13.17 -3.31 -16.38
C LEU A 237 -14.36 -2.54 -16.95
N GLN A 238 -14.99 -3.06 -17.99
CA GLN A 238 -16.18 -2.46 -18.61
C GLN A 238 -17.35 -2.42 -17.63
N VAL A 239 -17.70 -3.55 -17.00
CA VAL A 239 -18.81 -3.62 -16.03
C VAL A 239 -18.55 -2.72 -14.83
N ALA A 240 -17.34 -2.76 -14.26
CA ALA A 240 -16.96 -1.89 -13.15
C ALA A 240 -17.07 -0.41 -13.51
N ARG A 241 -16.62 -0.02 -14.73
CA ARG A 241 -16.76 1.35 -15.23
C ARG A 241 -18.22 1.78 -15.30
N GLU A 242 -19.09 0.94 -15.84
CA GLU A 242 -20.51 1.24 -16.03
C GLU A 242 -21.26 1.32 -14.70
N GLU A 243 -21.08 0.33 -13.80
CA GLU A 243 -21.79 0.27 -12.53
C GLU A 243 -21.34 1.31 -11.52
N LEU A 244 -20.03 1.60 -11.47
CA LEU A 244 -19.45 2.58 -10.53
C LEU A 244 -19.30 3.98 -11.15
N HIS A 245 -19.74 4.18 -12.40
CA HIS A 245 -19.64 5.47 -13.11
C HIS A 245 -18.23 6.05 -13.13
N LEU A 246 -17.21 5.19 -13.34
CA LEU A 246 -15.81 5.58 -13.25
C LEU A 246 -15.41 6.53 -14.39
N SER A 247 -14.66 7.57 -14.04
CA SER A 247 -14.07 8.53 -15.00
C SER A 247 -12.61 8.24 -15.32
N SER A 248 -11.92 7.48 -14.45
CA SER A 248 -10.52 7.07 -14.63
C SER A 248 -10.28 5.72 -13.95
N LEU A 249 -9.19 5.06 -14.32
CA LEU A 249 -8.70 3.88 -13.64
C LEU A 249 -7.23 4.07 -13.26
N SER A 250 -6.84 3.54 -12.11
CA SER A 250 -5.44 3.49 -11.68
C SER A 250 -5.11 2.11 -11.11
N ILE A 251 -3.88 1.68 -11.30
CA ILE A 251 -3.38 0.42 -10.75
C ILE A 251 -1.90 0.55 -10.42
N GLY A 252 -1.48 -0.06 -9.30
CA GLY A 252 -0.08 -0.26 -8.95
C GLY A 252 0.18 -1.75 -8.76
N PHE A 253 1.24 -2.28 -9.38
CA PHE A 253 1.62 -3.67 -9.22
C PHE A 253 3.13 -3.89 -9.38
N PRO A 254 3.67 -4.97 -8.78
CA PRO A 254 5.06 -5.35 -8.94
C PRO A 254 5.36 -5.87 -10.35
N ASN A 255 6.48 -5.43 -10.94
CA ASN A 255 6.88 -5.83 -12.30
C ASN A 255 7.24 -7.32 -12.41
N SER A 256 7.51 -7.99 -11.29
CA SER A 256 7.77 -9.45 -11.26
C SER A 256 6.57 -10.31 -11.68
N ASN A 257 5.39 -9.71 -11.79
CA ASN A 257 4.13 -10.38 -12.12
C ASN A 257 3.72 -10.21 -13.59
N LEU A 258 4.60 -9.66 -14.43
CA LEU A 258 4.38 -9.47 -15.86
C LEU A 258 4.67 -10.71 -16.69
#